data_78d3e376e33e144ee38e843c1bcb9af3
#
_entry.id   78d3e376e33e144ee38e843c1bcb9af3
#
_cell.length_a   1.000
_cell.length_b   1.000
_cell.length_c   1.000
_cell.angle_alpha   90.00
_cell.angle_beta   90.00
_cell.angle_gamma   90.00
#
_symmetry.space_group_name_H-M   'P 1'
#
loop_
_entity.id
_entity.type
_entity.pdbx_description
1 polymer ?
#
loop_
_entity_poly.entity_id
_entity_poly.type
_entity_poly.pdbx_seq_one_letter_code
_entity_poly.pdbx_strand_id
1 'polypeptide(L)'
;GTPDFAAVHLQALLDKGFDVVAVYTQPDRPAGRGHKLTPSPVKELALKHNLPVYTPLNFKEEEDKAQWEAIGADIAIVVAYGVILPERVLNAPRLGCINVHGSLLPEWRGAAPIQRALLSGKGTTGVTIMQIVKALDAGDMLFKKEMPILDSDTSGSLFERMATVGAEALVEALPDILSSKITPEPQDEKLVTYAAKLSKEESPLNFNKSAQELCLQVRGLNPWPVATT
;
A
#
# COMPACT_ATOMS: atom_id res chain seq x y z
N GLY A 1 -2.05 -3.41 -7.88
CA GLY A 1 -1.15 -3.81 -6.80
C GLY A 1 -0.22 -4.93 -7.21
N THR A 2 0.75 -5.25 -6.39
CA THR A 2 1.79 -6.21 -6.78
C THR A 2 2.07 -7.27 -5.71
N PRO A 3 2.52 -6.94 -4.48
CA PRO A 3 2.95 -7.94 -3.48
C PRO A 3 1.79 -8.62 -2.76
N ASP A 4 2.12 -9.54 -1.87
CA ASP A 4 1.14 -10.23 -1.02
C ASP A 4 0.21 -9.28 -0.27
N PHE A 5 0.73 -8.17 0.21
CA PHE A 5 -0.06 -7.12 0.86
C PHE A 5 -1.24 -6.68 -0.02
N ALA A 6 -0.99 -6.46 -1.31
CA ALA A 6 -2.03 -6.10 -2.27
C ALA A 6 -2.95 -7.28 -2.59
N ALA A 7 -2.43 -8.50 -2.68
CA ALA A 7 -3.22 -9.69 -2.95
C ALA A 7 -4.27 -9.94 -1.86
N VAL A 8 -3.95 -9.68 -0.59
CA VAL A 8 -4.91 -9.77 0.52
C VAL A 8 -6.10 -8.84 0.29
N HIS A 9 -5.88 -7.64 -0.22
CA HIS A 9 -6.95 -6.69 -0.54
C HIS A 9 -7.81 -7.17 -1.73
N LEU A 10 -7.17 -7.68 -2.79
CA LEU A 10 -7.90 -8.26 -3.92
C LEU A 10 -8.79 -9.42 -3.48
N GLN A 11 -8.26 -10.33 -2.65
CA GLN A 11 -9.04 -11.45 -2.12
C GLN A 11 -10.25 -10.98 -1.32
N ALA A 12 -10.07 -9.95 -0.49
CA ALA A 12 -11.18 -9.39 0.30
C ALA A 12 -12.28 -8.80 -0.58
N LEU A 13 -11.92 -8.12 -1.67
CA LEU A 13 -12.89 -7.59 -2.64
C LEU A 13 -13.68 -8.70 -3.31
N LEU A 14 -13.00 -9.77 -3.73
CA LEU A 14 -13.63 -10.93 -4.34
C LEU A 14 -14.57 -11.66 -3.37
N ASP A 15 -14.14 -11.87 -2.13
CA ASP A 15 -14.93 -12.52 -1.08
C ASP A 15 -16.21 -11.76 -0.75
N LYS A 16 -16.21 -10.44 -0.88
CA LYS A 16 -17.38 -9.58 -0.67
C LYS A 16 -18.25 -9.41 -1.91
N GLY A 17 -17.87 -10.02 -3.03
CA GLY A 17 -18.67 -10.00 -4.25
C GLY A 17 -18.60 -8.71 -5.06
N PHE A 18 -17.58 -7.87 -4.83
CA PHE A 18 -17.36 -6.72 -5.69
C PHE A 18 -16.98 -7.15 -7.10
N ASP A 19 -17.48 -6.42 -8.10
CA ASP A 19 -17.21 -6.70 -9.50
C ASP A 19 -15.84 -6.15 -9.91
N VAL A 20 -14.84 -7.01 -9.86
CA VAL A 20 -13.46 -6.70 -10.28
C VAL A 20 -13.35 -6.96 -11.79
N VAL A 21 -13.32 -5.90 -12.57
CA VAL A 21 -13.35 -5.98 -14.05
C VAL A 21 -11.96 -6.12 -14.68
N ALA A 22 -10.91 -5.71 -13.97
CA ALA A 22 -9.54 -5.81 -14.44
C ALA A 22 -8.56 -5.75 -13.26
N VAL A 23 -7.39 -6.33 -13.45
CA VAL A 23 -6.30 -6.31 -12.47
C VAL A 23 -5.03 -5.82 -13.15
N TYR A 24 -4.42 -4.81 -12.56
CA TYR A 24 -3.13 -4.25 -12.97
C TYR A 24 -2.07 -4.60 -11.95
N THR A 25 -0.96 -5.13 -12.39
CA THR A 25 0.17 -5.52 -11.56
C THR A 25 1.47 -5.32 -12.32
N GLN A 26 2.59 -5.31 -11.62
CA GLN A 26 3.89 -5.20 -12.28
C GLN A 26 4.20 -6.45 -13.12
N PRO A 27 5.00 -6.32 -14.20
CA PRO A 27 5.42 -7.45 -15.00
C PRO A 27 6.12 -8.53 -14.18
N ASP A 28 6.09 -9.75 -14.66
CA ASP A 28 6.83 -10.88 -14.08
C ASP A 28 8.31 -10.50 -13.92
N ARG A 29 8.91 -10.90 -12.80
CA ARG A 29 10.31 -10.59 -12.48
C ARG A 29 11.08 -11.85 -12.16
N PRO A 30 12.40 -11.85 -12.43
CA PRO A 30 13.26 -12.92 -11.96
C PRO A 30 13.25 -13.02 -10.45
N ALA A 31 12.98 -14.19 -9.90
CA ALA A 31 12.94 -14.42 -8.46
C ALA A 31 13.54 -15.77 -8.10
N GLY A 32 14.02 -15.88 -6.85
CA GLY A 32 14.57 -17.10 -6.30
C GLY A 32 15.89 -17.55 -6.92
N ARG A 33 16.31 -18.76 -6.56
CA ARG A 33 17.50 -19.39 -7.13
C ARG A 33 17.25 -19.73 -8.61
N GLY A 34 18.14 -19.25 -9.49
CA GLY A 34 18.04 -19.45 -10.93
C GLY A 34 17.33 -18.35 -11.70
N HIS A 35 16.90 -17.27 -11.05
CA HIS A 35 16.30 -16.08 -11.67
C HIS A 35 15.16 -16.39 -12.67
N LYS A 36 14.33 -17.37 -12.34
CA LYS A 36 13.16 -17.72 -13.15
C LYS A 36 12.11 -16.59 -13.07
N LEU A 37 11.54 -16.22 -14.22
CA LEU A 37 10.45 -15.25 -14.29
C LEU A 37 9.27 -15.75 -13.45
N THR A 38 8.88 -14.96 -12.47
CA THR A 38 7.83 -15.29 -11.51
C THR A 38 6.73 -14.23 -11.56
N PRO A 39 5.47 -14.63 -11.67
CA PRO A 39 4.35 -13.69 -11.60
C PRO A 39 4.23 -13.10 -10.19
N SER A 40 3.67 -11.89 -10.11
CA SER A 40 3.38 -11.28 -8.82
C SER A 40 2.29 -12.06 -8.07
N PRO A 41 2.24 -11.96 -6.73
CA PRO A 41 1.14 -12.53 -5.94
C PRO A 41 -0.25 -12.07 -6.42
N VAL A 42 -0.39 -10.81 -6.82
CA VAL A 42 -1.64 -10.27 -7.36
C VAL A 42 -2.00 -10.94 -8.69
N LYS A 43 -1.02 -11.12 -9.59
CA LYS A 43 -1.25 -11.83 -10.86
C LYS A 43 -1.68 -13.28 -10.64
N GLU A 44 -1.00 -13.99 -9.75
CA GLU A 44 -1.35 -15.38 -9.43
C GLU A 44 -2.79 -15.49 -8.93
N LEU A 45 -3.19 -14.61 -8.02
CA LEU A 45 -4.56 -14.59 -7.50
C LEU A 45 -5.57 -14.25 -8.59
N ALA A 46 -5.29 -13.24 -9.41
CA ALA A 46 -6.18 -12.83 -10.49
C ALA A 46 -6.40 -13.95 -11.51
N LEU A 47 -5.35 -14.68 -11.87
CA LEU A 47 -5.44 -15.81 -12.81
C LEU A 47 -6.28 -16.97 -12.24
N LYS A 48 -6.19 -17.24 -10.93
CA LYS A 48 -7.04 -18.24 -10.27
C LYS A 48 -8.54 -17.93 -10.37
N HIS A 49 -8.88 -16.64 -10.43
CA HIS A 49 -10.26 -16.17 -10.54
C HIS A 49 -10.66 -15.78 -11.96
N ASN A 50 -9.85 -16.10 -12.96
CA ASN A 50 -10.09 -15.80 -14.38
C ASN A 50 -10.33 -14.31 -14.65
N LEU A 51 -9.66 -13.43 -13.91
CA LEU A 51 -9.75 -11.99 -14.08
C LEU A 51 -8.79 -11.52 -15.19
N PRO A 52 -9.18 -10.52 -16.00
CA PRO A 52 -8.25 -9.89 -16.94
C PRO A 52 -7.06 -9.27 -16.22
N VAL A 53 -5.85 -9.58 -16.67
CA VAL A 53 -4.60 -9.08 -16.05
C VAL A 53 -3.82 -8.26 -17.07
N TYR A 54 -3.38 -7.09 -16.65
CA TYR A 54 -2.55 -6.17 -17.44
C TYR A 54 -1.27 -5.86 -16.68
N THR A 55 -0.14 -5.91 -17.39
CA THR A 55 1.18 -5.74 -16.76
C THR A 55 2.04 -4.72 -17.50
N PRO A 56 1.57 -3.48 -17.68
CA PRO A 56 2.40 -2.45 -18.29
C PRO A 56 3.60 -2.15 -17.39
N LEU A 57 4.74 -1.86 -18.01
CA LEU A 57 5.95 -1.46 -17.27
C LEU A 57 5.74 -0.09 -16.58
N ASN A 58 5.04 0.78 -17.27
CA ASN A 58 4.66 2.13 -16.82
C ASN A 58 3.50 2.61 -17.71
N PHE A 59 3.08 3.87 -17.52
CA PHE A 59 2.03 4.48 -18.35
C PHE A 59 2.59 5.59 -19.26
N LYS A 60 3.79 5.41 -19.81
CA LYS A 60 4.35 6.36 -20.78
C LYS A 60 3.75 6.22 -22.17
N GLU A 61 3.51 4.95 -22.57
CA GLU A 61 2.93 4.65 -23.88
C GLU A 61 1.46 5.02 -23.98
N GLU A 62 1.06 5.56 -25.11
CA GLU A 62 -0.33 5.95 -25.39
C GLU A 62 -1.27 4.73 -25.33
N GLU A 63 -0.83 3.58 -25.83
CA GLU A 63 -1.60 2.34 -25.84
C GLU A 63 -1.99 1.88 -24.43
N ASP A 64 -1.06 1.97 -23.47
CA ASP A 64 -1.31 1.56 -22.08
C ASP A 64 -2.33 2.48 -21.40
N LYS A 65 -2.26 3.78 -21.68
CA LYS A 65 -3.24 4.76 -21.18
C LYS A 65 -4.63 4.52 -21.79
N ALA A 66 -4.69 4.32 -23.10
CA ALA A 66 -5.94 4.07 -23.80
C ALA A 66 -6.59 2.77 -23.34
N GLN A 67 -5.82 1.71 -23.10
CA GLN A 67 -6.31 0.44 -22.58
C GLN A 67 -6.91 0.59 -21.18
N TRP A 68 -6.25 1.34 -20.29
CA TRP A 68 -6.77 1.66 -18.96
C TRP A 68 -8.10 2.41 -19.04
N GLU A 69 -8.18 3.43 -19.88
CA GLU A 69 -9.40 4.20 -20.09
C GLU A 69 -10.56 3.34 -20.65
N ALA A 70 -10.24 2.42 -21.56
CA ALA A 70 -11.23 1.57 -22.21
C ALA A 70 -11.91 0.57 -21.25
N ILE A 71 -11.32 0.29 -20.09
CA ILE A 71 -11.93 -0.59 -19.08
C ILE A 71 -13.23 0.01 -18.54
N GLY A 72 -13.30 1.33 -18.42
CA GLY A 72 -14.51 2.00 -17.97
C GLY A 72 -14.93 1.69 -16.54
N ALA A 73 -13.95 1.41 -15.66
CA ALA A 73 -14.22 1.12 -14.26
C ALA A 73 -14.80 2.35 -13.54
N ASP A 74 -15.67 2.12 -12.56
CA ASP A 74 -16.19 3.19 -11.71
C ASP A 74 -15.11 3.78 -10.83
N ILE A 75 -14.21 2.94 -10.34
CA ILE A 75 -13.13 3.30 -9.43
C ILE A 75 -11.92 2.39 -9.66
N ALA A 76 -10.74 2.91 -9.44
CA ALA A 76 -9.52 2.11 -9.37
C ALA A 76 -9.01 2.07 -7.93
N ILE A 77 -8.77 0.87 -7.42
CA ILE A 77 -8.25 0.64 -6.09
C ILE A 77 -6.78 0.27 -6.22
N VAL A 78 -5.92 1.10 -5.66
CA VAL A 78 -4.46 0.94 -5.75
C VAL A 78 -3.90 0.54 -4.40
N VAL A 79 -3.18 -0.57 -4.35
CA VAL A 79 -2.54 -1.06 -3.14
C VAL A 79 -1.14 -1.54 -3.48
N ALA A 80 -0.12 -0.84 -3.02
CA ALA A 80 1.28 -1.20 -3.24
C ALA A 80 1.57 -1.60 -4.71
N TYR A 81 1.22 -0.75 -5.64
CA TYR A 81 1.40 -1.03 -7.07
C TYR A 81 2.83 -0.84 -7.55
N GLY A 82 3.46 0.26 -7.12
CA GLY A 82 4.83 0.57 -7.51
C GLY A 82 4.99 1.16 -8.92
N VAL A 83 3.90 1.56 -9.55
CA VAL A 83 3.89 2.23 -10.87
C VAL A 83 3.25 3.60 -10.70
N ILE A 84 3.90 4.62 -11.24
CA ILE A 84 3.38 5.99 -11.21
C ILE A 84 2.18 6.10 -12.16
N LEU A 85 1.07 6.61 -11.63
CA LEU A 85 -0.14 6.85 -12.40
C LEU A 85 -0.19 8.32 -12.83
N PRO A 86 -0.06 8.61 -14.14
CA PRO A 86 -0.16 9.98 -14.62
C PRO A 86 -1.59 10.51 -14.48
N GLU A 87 -1.74 11.81 -14.52
CA GLU A 87 -3.01 12.51 -14.28
C GLU A 87 -4.15 12.00 -15.16
N ARG A 88 -3.88 11.73 -16.43
CA ARG A 88 -4.86 11.12 -17.37
C ARG A 88 -5.37 9.78 -16.87
N VAL A 89 -4.50 8.95 -16.32
CA VAL A 89 -4.85 7.63 -15.76
C VAL A 89 -5.63 7.79 -14.46
N LEU A 90 -5.23 8.72 -13.60
CA LEU A 90 -5.94 9.01 -12.34
C LEU A 90 -7.37 9.49 -12.57
N ASN A 91 -7.60 10.25 -13.63
CA ASN A 91 -8.90 10.86 -13.93
C ASN A 91 -9.82 9.97 -14.77
N ALA A 92 -9.34 8.83 -15.26
CA ALA A 92 -10.13 7.97 -16.13
C ALA A 92 -11.32 7.30 -15.42
N PRO A 93 -11.17 6.70 -14.23
CA PRO A 93 -12.34 6.19 -13.52
C PRO A 93 -13.26 7.32 -13.05
N ARG A 94 -14.57 7.10 -13.10
CA ARG A 94 -15.56 8.10 -12.70
C ARG A 94 -15.33 8.64 -11.28
N LEU A 95 -14.96 7.78 -10.35
CA LEU A 95 -14.66 8.12 -8.96
C LEU A 95 -13.16 8.27 -8.68
N GLY A 96 -12.35 8.27 -9.74
CA GLY A 96 -10.90 8.39 -9.61
C GLY A 96 -10.21 7.14 -9.10
N CYS A 97 -9.04 7.33 -8.54
CA CYS A 97 -8.21 6.27 -7.96
C CYS A 97 -8.07 6.48 -6.46
N ILE A 98 -8.22 5.43 -5.69
CA ILE A 98 -8.03 5.44 -4.24
C ILE A 98 -6.87 4.51 -3.87
N ASN A 99 -6.21 4.81 -2.75
CA ASN A 99 -5.10 4.03 -2.22
C ASN A 99 -5.37 3.61 -0.78
N VAL A 100 -4.97 2.41 -0.43
CA VAL A 100 -4.90 1.98 0.96
C VAL A 100 -3.47 2.19 1.44
N HIS A 101 -3.28 3.24 2.24
CA HIS A 101 -1.97 3.64 2.75
C HIS A 101 -1.74 3.11 4.17
N GLY A 102 -0.57 2.54 4.41
CA GLY A 102 -0.23 1.87 5.66
C GLY A 102 0.17 2.80 6.81
N SER A 103 -0.55 3.90 7.00
CA SER A 103 -0.42 4.80 8.14
C SER A 103 -1.70 5.58 8.41
N LEU A 104 -1.76 6.23 9.55
CA LEU A 104 -2.79 7.23 9.87
C LEU A 104 -2.34 8.58 9.31
N LEU A 105 -2.67 8.86 8.05
CA LEU A 105 -2.35 10.14 7.41
C LEU A 105 -2.94 11.31 8.20
N PRO A 106 -2.28 12.47 8.21
CA PRO A 106 -1.14 12.90 7.39
C PRO A 106 0.24 12.43 7.87
N GLU A 107 0.33 11.61 8.91
CA GLU A 107 1.61 11.05 9.33
C GLU A 107 2.09 9.96 8.37
N TRP A 108 3.39 9.93 8.16
CA TRP A 108 4.09 8.87 7.42
C TRP A 108 3.70 8.78 5.95
N ARG A 109 3.62 9.90 5.24
CA ARG A 109 3.62 9.88 3.77
C ARG A 109 4.90 9.25 3.27
N GLY A 110 4.86 8.49 2.19
CA GLY A 110 6.04 7.96 1.52
C GLY A 110 6.19 6.45 1.56
N ALA A 111 7.42 5.96 1.46
CA ALA A 111 7.73 4.60 1.06
C ALA A 111 7.64 3.55 2.17
N ALA A 112 7.91 3.91 3.44
CA ALA A 112 8.03 2.97 4.55
C ALA A 112 7.18 3.34 5.78
N PRO A 113 5.87 3.58 5.62
CA PRO A 113 5.04 4.07 6.72
C PRO A 113 4.94 3.07 7.88
N ILE A 114 4.89 1.77 7.58
CA ILE A 114 4.73 0.72 8.59
C ILE A 114 5.97 0.61 9.45
N GLN A 115 7.15 0.54 8.82
CA GLN A 115 8.42 0.45 9.52
C GLN A 115 8.71 1.72 10.35
N ARG A 116 8.45 2.89 9.78
CA ARG A 116 8.73 4.16 10.45
C ARG A 116 7.83 4.40 11.66
N ALA A 117 6.57 3.99 11.60
CA ALA A 117 5.67 4.02 12.74
C ALA A 117 6.19 3.17 13.90
N LEU A 118 6.62 1.95 13.63
CA LEU A 118 7.23 1.07 14.64
C LEU A 118 8.52 1.68 15.21
N LEU A 119 9.43 2.12 14.34
CA LEU A 119 10.71 2.73 14.74
C LEU A 119 10.54 3.98 15.59
N SER A 120 9.43 4.72 15.43
CA SER A 120 9.13 5.92 16.21
C SER A 120 8.80 5.64 17.68
N GLY A 121 8.51 4.39 18.03
CA GLY A 121 8.09 4.02 19.39
C GLY A 121 6.64 4.31 19.72
N LYS A 122 5.83 4.72 18.74
CA LYS A 122 4.38 4.91 18.94
C LYS A 122 3.69 3.59 19.22
N GLY A 123 2.65 3.61 20.03
CA GLY A 123 1.86 2.43 20.37
C GLY A 123 0.70 2.15 19.42
N THR A 124 0.42 3.06 18.49
CA THR A 124 -0.73 2.99 17.58
C THR A 124 -0.32 3.41 16.17
N THR A 125 -0.85 2.73 15.20
CA THR A 125 -0.79 3.08 13.78
C THR A 125 -2.14 2.71 13.15
N GLY A 126 -2.20 2.59 11.83
CA GLY A 126 -3.40 2.18 11.14
C GLY A 126 -3.28 2.31 9.65
N VAL A 127 -4.42 2.28 9.00
CA VAL A 127 -4.53 2.49 7.56
C VAL A 127 -5.40 3.70 7.26
N THR A 128 -5.12 4.36 6.16
CA THR A 128 -5.94 5.43 5.60
C THR A 128 -6.28 5.07 4.17
N ILE A 129 -7.56 5.10 3.84
CA ILE A 129 -8.02 5.08 2.46
C ILE A 129 -8.10 6.52 1.98
N MET A 130 -7.42 6.84 0.90
CA MET A 130 -7.29 8.21 0.41
C MET A 130 -7.45 8.30 -1.10
N GLN A 131 -7.83 9.45 -1.59
CA GLN A 131 -7.80 9.78 -3.02
C GLN A 131 -6.36 9.93 -3.49
N ILE A 132 -6.03 9.35 -4.64
CA ILE A 132 -4.70 9.55 -5.24
C ILE A 132 -4.73 10.83 -6.07
N VAL A 133 -3.79 11.71 -5.76
CA VAL A 133 -3.51 12.94 -6.49
C VAL A 133 -2.06 12.93 -6.97
N LYS A 134 -1.66 13.91 -7.75
CA LYS A 134 -0.29 14.00 -8.27
C LYS A 134 0.76 14.10 -7.16
N ALA A 135 0.46 14.80 -6.08
CA ALA A 135 1.36 14.93 -4.93
C ALA A 135 1.37 13.65 -4.09
N LEU A 136 2.55 13.20 -3.69
CA LEU A 136 2.76 11.95 -2.98
C LEU A 136 1.93 11.87 -1.69
N ASP A 137 1.05 10.90 -1.63
CA ASP A 137 0.20 10.56 -0.46
C ASP A 137 -0.52 11.76 0.16
N ALA A 138 -0.80 12.78 -0.64
CA ALA A 138 -1.34 14.07 -0.19
C ALA A 138 -2.85 14.24 -0.43
N GLY A 139 -3.51 13.25 -1.02
CA GLY A 139 -4.92 13.32 -1.35
C GLY A 139 -5.84 13.31 -0.13
N ASP A 140 -7.09 13.69 -0.36
CA ASP A 140 -8.09 13.72 0.70
C ASP A 140 -8.35 12.33 1.27
N MET A 141 -8.51 12.26 2.58
CA MET A 141 -8.76 11.04 3.33
C MET A 141 -10.24 10.69 3.30
N LEU A 142 -10.53 9.42 3.03
CA LEU A 142 -11.91 8.92 2.93
C LEU A 142 -12.30 8.07 4.13
N PHE A 143 -11.38 7.31 4.69
CA PHE A 143 -11.63 6.41 5.80
C PHE A 143 -10.32 6.07 6.52
N LYS A 144 -10.37 5.92 7.84
CA LYS A 144 -9.22 5.51 8.66
C LYS A 144 -9.61 4.37 9.58
N LYS A 145 -8.68 3.46 9.82
CA LYS A 145 -8.83 2.39 10.81
C LYS A 145 -7.55 2.25 11.62
N GLU A 146 -7.68 2.41 12.93
CA GLU A 146 -6.54 2.30 13.86
C GLU A 146 -6.24 0.85 14.21
N MET A 147 -5.00 0.59 14.56
CA MET A 147 -4.55 -0.68 15.12
C MET A 147 -3.38 -0.46 16.09
N PRO A 148 -3.24 -1.31 17.13
CA PRO A 148 -2.12 -1.21 18.04
C PRO A 148 -0.83 -1.74 17.39
N ILE A 149 0.29 -1.15 17.78
CA ILE A 149 1.63 -1.72 17.59
C ILE A 149 1.95 -2.46 18.88
N LEU A 150 2.12 -3.77 18.81
CA LEU A 150 2.39 -4.60 19.99
C LEU A 150 3.89 -4.60 20.31
N ASP A 151 4.24 -4.78 21.58
CA ASP A 151 5.64 -4.88 22.00
C ASP A 151 6.36 -6.07 21.34
N SER A 152 5.61 -7.10 20.97
CA SER A 152 6.11 -8.27 20.25
C SER A 152 6.23 -8.06 18.73
N ASP A 153 5.71 -6.94 18.19
CA ASP A 153 5.75 -6.72 16.75
C ASP A 153 7.16 -6.47 16.23
N THR A 154 7.46 -7.08 15.11
CA THR A 154 8.49 -6.65 14.16
C THR A 154 7.81 -5.92 13.00
N SER A 155 8.56 -5.29 12.13
CA SER A 155 7.99 -4.73 10.90
C SER A 155 7.30 -5.80 10.06
N GLY A 156 7.86 -7.01 10.02
CA GLY A 156 7.25 -8.15 9.30
C GLY A 156 5.89 -8.54 9.85
N SER A 157 5.76 -8.73 11.17
CA SER A 157 4.47 -9.09 11.78
C SER A 157 3.46 -7.95 11.67
N LEU A 158 3.89 -6.71 11.80
CA LEU A 158 3.04 -5.54 11.66
C LEU A 158 2.51 -5.41 10.22
N PHE A 159 3.35 -5.68 9.22
CA PHE A 159 2.94 -5.73 7.82
C PHE A 159 1.80 -6.74 7.58
N GLU A 160 1.94 -7.94 8.10
CA GLU A 160 0.92 -8.99 7.94
C GLU A 160 -0.42 -8.58 8.57
N ARG A 161 -0.37 -8.03 9.78
CA ARG A 161 -1.59 -7.55 10.46
C ARG A 161 -2.18 -6.33 9.75
N MET A 162 -1.35 -5.44 9.26
CA MET A 162 -1.77 -4.26 8.50
C MET A 162 -2.48 -4.64 7.20
N ALA A 163 -2.04 -5.69 6.51
CA ALA A 163 -2.71 -6.19 5.33
C ALA A 163 -4.16 -6.60 5.63
N THR A 164 -4.38 -7.31 6.73
CA THR A 164 -5.73 -7.70 7.17
C THR A 164 -6.57 -6.49 7.54
N VAL A 165 -6.04 -5.58 8.34
CA VAL A 165 -6.75 -4.36 8.75
C VAL A 165 -7.06 -3.46 7.56
N GLY A 166 -6.13 -3.34 6.62
CA GLY A 166 -6.33 -2.56 5.38
C GLY A 166 -7.43 -3.15 4.50
N ALA A 167 -7.44 -4.47 4.34
CA ALA A 167 -8.48 -5.17 3.59
C ALA A 167 -9.86 -5.02 4.24
N GLU A 168 -9.93 -5.14 5.56
CA GLU A 168 -11.17 -4.89 6.32
C GLU A 168 -11.66 -3.45 6.14
N ALA A 169 -10.77 -2.48 6.26
CA ALA A 169 -11.10 -1.07 6.06
C ALA A 169 -11.63 -0.81 4.66
N LEU A 170 -11.00 -1.41 3.64
CA LEU A 170 -11.39 -1.24 2.25
C LEU A 170 -12.81 -1.77 1.99
N VAL A 171 -13.12 -2.98 2.40
CA VAL A 171 -14.45 -3.56 2.16
C VAL A 171 -15.54 -2.90 3.00
N GLU A 172 -15.19 -2.36 4.17
CA GLU A 172 -16.10 -1.58 5.02
C GLU A 172 -16.46 -0.24 4.40
N ALA A 173 -15.47 0.49 3.88
CA ALA A 173 -15.66 1.83 3.35
C ALA A 173 -16.15 1.87 1.90
N LEU A 174 -15.85 0.86 1.10
CA LEU A 174 -16.06 0.89 -0.35
C LEU A 174 -17.52 1.12 -0.77
N PRO A 175 -18.54 0.52 -0.15
CA PRO A 175 -19.93 0.80 -0.50
C PRO A 175 -20.29 2.30 -0.39
N ASP A 176 -19.83 2.96 0.66
CA ASP A 176 -20.09 4.39 0.87
C ASP A 176 -19.24 5.27 -0.07
N ILE A 177 -18.05 4.83 -0.43
CA ILE A 177 -17.22 5.51 -1.45
C ILE A 177 -17.91 5.43 -2.81
N LEU A 178 -18.38 4.25 -3.20
CA LEU A 178 -19.07 4.04 -4.48
C LEU A 178 -20.37 4.84 -4.60
N SER A 179 -21.06 5.03 -3.51
CA SER A 179 -22.32 5.82 -3.47
C SER A 179 -22.13 7.29 -3.13
N SER A 180 -20.88 7.75 -3.03
CA SER A 180 -20.49 9.13 -2.72
C SER A 180 -21.08 9.65 -1.40
N LYS A 181 -21.22 8.79 -0.40
CA LYS A 181 -21.72 9.15 0.94
C LYS A 181 -20.63 9.64 1.88
N ILE A 182 -19.36 9.43 1.53
CA ILE A 182 -18.23 9.89 2.34
C ILE A 182 -17.85 11.31 1.95
N THR A 183 -17.69 12.17 2.95
CA THR A 183 -17.13 13.52 2.76
C THR A 183 -15.61 13.42 2.83
N PRO A 184 -14.87 13.69 1.75
CA PRO A 184 -13.41 13.69 1.78
C PRO A 184 -12.88 14.72 2.78
N GLU A 185 -11.88 14.31 3.57
CA GLU A 185 -11.23 15.16 4.56
C GLU A 185 -9.85 15.57 4.07
N PRO A 186 -9.57 16.85 3.83
CA PRO A 186 -8.23 17.31 3.49
C PRO A 186 -7.23 16.99 4.60
N GLN A 187 -6.00 16.69 4.23
CA GLN A 187 -4.93 16.51 5.20
C GLN A 187 -4.45 17.86 5.73
N ASP A 188 -4.23 17.95 7.04
CA ASP A 188 -3.62 19.13 7.68
C ASP A 188 -2.10 19.11 7.41
N GLU A 189 -1.63 20.00 6.54
CA GLU A 189 -0.22 20.09 6.18
C GLU A 189 0.72 20.36 7.37
N LYS A 190 0.21 20.92 8.46
CA LYS A 190 0.99 21.13 9.70
C LYS A 190 1.33 19.83 10.42
N LEU A 191 0.56 18.77 10.18
CA LEU A 191 0.71 17.47 10.84
C LEU A 191 1.43 16.43 9.95
N VAL A 192 1.82 16.82 8.75
CA VAL A 192 2.47 15.92 7.79
C VAL A 192 3.84 15.50 8.29
N THR A 193 4.10 14.20 8.24
CA THR A 193 5.43 13.61 8.40
C THR A 193 5.71 12.65 7.25
N TYR A 194 6.98 12.32 7.07
CA TYR A 194 7.42 11.48 5.95
C TYR A 194 8.11 10.21 6.43
N ALA A 195 7.87 9.12 5.71
CA ALA A 195 8.41 7.80 5.96
C ALA A 195 9.40 7.44 4.85
N ALA A 196 10.65 7.84 5.02
CA ALA A 196 11.70 7.50 4.06
C ALA A 196 11.91 6.00 3.98
N LYS A 197 12.22 5.53 2.77
CA LYS A 197 12.59 4.14 2.53
C LYS A 197 13.76 3.74 3.46
N LEU A 198 13.68 2.52 4.01
CA LEU A 198 14.77 1.98 4.81
C LEU A 198 16.02 1.73 3.95
N SER A 199 17.19 1.85 4.58
CA SER A 199 18.47 1.63 3.93
C SER A 199 19.36 0.69 4.77
N LYS A 200 20.33 0.04 4.13
CA LYS A 200 21.30 -0.82 4.82
C LYS A 200 22.19 -0.05 5.79
N GLU A 201 22.38 1.23 5.55
CA GLU A 201 23.18 2.12 6.40
C GLU A 201 22.55 2.31 7.79
N GLU A 202 21.25 1.99 7.94
CA GLU A 202 20.53 2.03 9.22
C GLU A 202 20.75 0.76 10.08
N SER A 203 21.38 -0.28 9.52
CA SER A 203 21.57 -1.57 10.20
C SER A 203 22.47 -1.55 11.43
N PRO A 204 23.63 -0.83 11.43
CA PRO A 204 24.55 -0.87 12.57
C PRO A 204 23.92 -0.33 13.86
N LEU A 205 24.03 -1.08 14.94
CA LEU A 205 23.60 -0.69 16.27
C LEU A 205 24.63 0.25 16.90
N ASN A 206 24.14 1.36 17.45
CA ASN A 206 24.97 2.29 18.24
C ASN A 206 24.67 2.06 19.73
N PHE A 207 25.54 1.37 20.44
CA PHE A 207 25.37 1.03 21.85
C PHE A 207 25.41 2.24 22.81
N ASN A 208 25.63 3.45 22.32
CA ASN A 208 25.42 4.67 23.10
C ASN A 208 23.94 5.08 23.22
N LYS A 209 23.07 4.44 22.43
CA LYS A 209 21.62 4.63 22.54
C LYS A 209 21.04 3.82 23.68
N SER A 210 19.83 4.18 24.12
CA SER A 210 19.13 3.43 25.17
C SER A 210 18.73 2.02 24.70
N ALA A 211 18.53 1.12 25.66
CA ALA A 211 18.04 -0.23 25.36
C ALA A 211 16.71 -0.20 24.62
N GLN A 212 15.82 0.73 24.95
CA GLN A 212 14.54 0.88 24.27
C GLN A 212 14.71 1.29 22.81
N GLU A 213 15.58 2.25 22.51
CA GLU A 213 15.87 2.67 21.14
C GLU A 213 16.47 1.54 20.32
N LEU A 214 17.39 0.76 20.90
CA LEU A 214 17.99 -0.39 20.25
C LEU A 214 16.97 -1.50 19.99
N CYS A 215 16.07 -1.74 20.94
CA CYS A 215 14.99 -2.72 20.77
C CYS A 215 14.07 -2.33 19.61
N LEU A 216 13.67 -1.06 19.51
CA LEU A 216 12.88 -0.55 18.39
C LEU A 216 13.62 -0.72 17.06
N GLN A 217 14.92 -0.46 17.02
CA GLN A 217 15.73 -0.61 15.81
C GLN A 217 15.78 -2.08 15.37
N VAL A 218 16.02 -3.01 16.29
CA VAL A 218 16.02 -4.45 15.98
C VAL A 218 14.67 -4.90 15.43
N ARG A 219 13.59 -4.52 16.08
CA ARG A 219 12.22 -4.87 15.68
C ARG A 219 11.83 -4.23 14.35
N GLY A 220 12.10 -2.94 14.20
CA GLY A 220 11.72 -2.16 13.03
C GLY A 220 12.48 -2.53 11.77
N LEU A 221 13.72 -3.00 11.90
CA LEU A 221 14.54 -3.43 10.77
C LEU A 221 14.39 -4.93 10.44
N ASN A 222 13.55 -5.66 11.14
CA ASN A 222 13.29 -7.08 10.88
C ASN A 222 12.00 -7.20 10.03
N PRO A 223 12.02 -7.84 8.85
CA PRO A 223 13.08 -8.74 8.34
C PRO A 223 14.14 -8.07 7.46
N TRP A 224 14.05 -6.77 7.21
CA TRP A 224 15.03 -6.09 6.36
C TRP A 224 15.22 -4.64 6.82
N PRO A 225 16.43 -4.08 6.78
CA PRO A 225 17.72 -4.73 6.39
C PRO A 225 18.37 -5.62 7.47
N VAL A 226 17.76 -5.78 8.63
CA VAL A 226 18.26 -6.47 9.82
C VAL A 226 19.31 -5.62 10.55
N ALA A 227 19.17 -5.51 11.87
CA ALA A 227 20.15 -4.82 12.69
C ALA A 227 21.44 -5.64 12.81
N THR A 228 22.59 -4.97 12.81
CA THR A 228 23.92 -5.58 12.89
C THR A 228 24.78 -4.96 13.98
N THR A 229 25.79 -5.70 14.46
CA THR A 229 26.79 -5.22 15.41
C THR A 229 28.15 -5.11 14.74
#